data_17a6f6460dbbeba7d750508e83d6802a
#
_entry.id   17a6f6460dbbeba7d750508e83d6802a
#
_cell.length_a   1.000
_cell.length_b   1.000
_cell.length_c   1.000
_cell.angle_alpha   90.00
_cell.angle_beta   90.00
_cell.angle_gamma   90.00
#
_symmetry.space_group_name_H-M   'P 1'
#
loop_
_entity.id
_entity.type
_entity.pdbx_description
1 polymer ?
#
loop_
_entity_poly.entity_id
_entity_poly.type
_entity_poly.pdbx_seq_one_letter_code
_entity_poly.pdbx_strand_id
1 'polypeptide(L)'
;MSGYTLVELEPAEVQARLARGEIVLVDVREDNEIAAERIAGALALPLSRFDPAALPQGDVSKIVLSCGGGKRSALAVAKAQAAGVKVSTHLRGGIAAWKAAGLPTER
;
A
#
# COMPACT_ATOMS: atom_id res chain seq x y z
N MET A 1 21.25 -9.12 -12.63
CA MET A 1 19.86 -8.83 -12.97
C MET A 1 19.05 -8.52 -11.75
N SER A 2 18.44 -7.41 -11.76
CA SER A 2 17.61 -7.04 -10.65
C SER A 2 16.16 -7.10 -11.09
N GLY A 3 15.38 -7.85 -10.43
CA GLY A 3 13.96 -7.88 -10.57
C GLY A 3 13.35 -7.86 -9.19
N TYR A 4 12.07 -7.73 -9.15
CA TYR A 4 11.36 -7.80 -7.89
C TYR A 4 10.00 -8.47 -8.10
N THR A 5 9.47 -9.00 -7.02
CA THR A 5 8.16 -9.65 -7.05
C THR A 5 7.09 -8.63 -6.72
N LEU A 6 6.06 -8.55 -7.54
CA LEU A 6 4.94 -7.67 -7.29
C LEU A 6 3.64 -8.47 -7.39
N VAL A 7 2.93 -8.55 -6.29
CA VAL A 7 1.61 -9.16 -6.20
C VAL A 7 0.57 -8.04 -6.16
N GLU A 8 -0.35 -8.07 -7.11
CA GLU A 8 -1.40 -7.05 -7.18
C GLU A 8 -2.71 -7.61 -6.67
N LEU A 9 -3.30 -6.96 -5.68
CA LEU A 9 -4.62 -7.31 -5.19
C LEU A 9 -5.63 -6.29 -5.68
N GLU A 10 -6.79 -6.79 -6.11
CA GLU A 10 -7.89 -5.94 -6.53
C GLU A 10 -8.51 -5.21 -5.32
N PRO A 11 -9.11 -4.03 -5.53
CA PRO A 11 -9.70 -3.27 -4.42
C PRO A 11 -10.67 -4.07 -3.55
N ALA A 12 -11.54 -4.88 -4.15
CA ALA A 12 -12.50 -5.66 -3.38
C ALA A 12 -11.81 -6.68 -2.48
N GLU A 13 -10.71 -7.27 -2.94
CA GLU A 13 -9.94 -8.23 -2.15
C GLU A 13 -9.25 -7.53 -0.97
N VAL A 14 -8.65 -6.37 -1.24
CA VAL A 14 -8.00 -5.58 -0.18
C VAL A 14 -9.02 -5.17 0.86
N GLN A 15 -10.18 -4.70 0.42
CA GLN A 15 -11.24 -4.26 1.34
C GLN A 15 -11.70 -5.43 2.24
N ALA A 16 -11.92 -6.60 1.65
CA ALA A 16 -12.37 -7.76 2.42
C ALA A 16 -11.33 -8.18 3.47
N ARG A 17 -10.06 -8.22 3.08
CA ARG A 17 -8.98 -8.61 3.99
C ARG A 17 -8.73 -7.56 5.07
N LEU A 18 -8.83 -6.28 4.71
CA LEU A 18 -8.67 -5.19 5.67
C LEU A 18 -9.79 -5.23 6.71
N ALA A 19 -11.02 -5.46 6.28
CA ALA A 19 -12.18 -5.55 7.17
C ALA A 19 -12.05 -6.71 8.16
N ARG A 20 -11.39 -7.81 7.75
CA ARG A 20 -11.17 -8.96 8.62
C ARG A 20 -9.89 -8.86 9.47
N GLY A 21 -9.16 -7.76 9.36
CA GLY A 21 -7.91 -7.60 10.08
C GLY A 21 -6.78 -8.52 9.60
N GLU A 22 -6.86 -9.00 8.37
CA GLU A 22 -5.90 -9.95 7.82
C GLU A 22 -4.69 -9.27 7.18
N ILE A 23 -4.80 -7.98 6.88
CA ILE A 23 -3.71 -7.20 6.28
C ILE A 23 -3.54 -5.87 6.99
N VAL A 24 -2.37 -5.27 6.77
CA VAL A 24 -2.08 -3.89 7.15
C VAL A 24 -1.88 -3.11 5.86
N LEU A 25 -2.71 -2.10 5.65
CA LEU A 25 -2.62 -1.25 4.46
C LEU A 25 -1.70 -0.06 4.78
N VAL A 26 -0.69 0.15 3.95
CA VAL A 26 0.27 1.23 4.12
C VAL A 26 0.18 2.15 2.90
N ASP A 27 -0.19 3.41 3.14
CA ASP A 27 -0.36 4.41 2.11
C ASP A 27 0.95 5.17 1.92
N VAL A 28 1.53 5.07 0.72
CA VAL A 28 2.80 5.72 0.40
C VAL A 28 2.62 7.04 -0.35
N ARG A 29 1.37 7.55 -0.42
CA ARG A 29 1.13 8.90 -0.96
C ARG A 29 1.70 9.94 0.00
N GLU A 30 1.79 11.18 -0.45
CA GLU A 30 2.32 12.26 0.37
C GLU A 30 1.28 12.75 1.39
N ASP A 31 1.76 13.40 2.43
CA ASP A 31 0.90 13.83 3.56
C ASP A 31 -0.29 14.67 3.12
N ASN A 32 -0.09 15.57 2.16
CA ASN A 32 -1.18 16.43 1.67
C ASN A 32 -2.28 15.63 0.97
N GLU A 33 -1.91 14.57 0.25
CA GLU A 33 -2.88 13.70 -0.40
C GLU A 33 -3.69 12.92 0.63
N ILE A 34 -2.99 12.38 1.63
CA ILE A 34 -3.63 11.59 2.70
C ILE A 34 -4.54 12.48 3.54
N ALA A 35 -4.12 13.71 3.81
CA ALA A 35 -4.96 14.66 4.56
C ALA A 35 -6.24 15.01 3.81
N ALA A 36 -6.18 15.06 2.49
CA ALA A 36 -7.36 15.41 1.68
C ALA A 36 -8.37 14.27 1.60
N GLU A 37 -7.89 13.03 1.44
CA GLU A 37 -8.77 11.86 1.33
C GLU A 37 -7.93 10.60 1.52
N ARG A 38 -8.47 9.61 2.23
CA ARG A 38 -7.73 8.39 2.54
C ARG A 38 -8.66 7.20 2.74
N ILE A 39 -8.08 6.01 2.72
CA ILE A 39 -8.77 4.79 3.09
C ILE A 39 -8.65 4.65 4.62
N ALA A 40 -9.78 4.47 5.30
CA ALA A 40 -9.79 4.33 6.76
C ALA A 40 -8.90 3.16 7.20
N GLY A 41 -8.10 3.37 8.23
CA GLY A 41 -7.22 2.34 8.79
C GLY A 41 -5.86 2.22 8.12
N ALA A 42 -5.61 2.92 7.02
CA ALA A 42 -4.31 2.89 6.37
C ALA A 42 -3.28 3.65 7.18
N LEU A 43 -2.07 3.11 7.26
CA LEU A 43 -0.93 3.77 7.90
C LEU A 43 -0.21 4.62 6.86
N ALA A 44 0.22 5.81 7.25
CA ALA A 44 0.92 6.73 6.34
C ALA A 44 2.44 6.47 6.39
N LEU A 45 3.03 6.24 5.23
CA LEU A 45 4.49 6.15 5.09
C LEU A 45 4.86 6.71 3.71
N PRO A 46 4.89 8.05 3.56
CA PRO A 46 5.08 8.69 2.26
C PRO A 46 6.35 8.26 1.54
N LEU A 47 6.24 8.09 0.22
CA LEU A 47 7.36 7.64 -0.59
C LEU A 47 8.58 8.56 -0.48
N SER A 48 8.35 9.87 -0.33
CA SER A 48 9.44 10.85 -0.18
C SER A 48 10.30 10.62 1.06
N ARG A 49 9.76 9.92 2.06
CA ARG A 49 10.43 9.58 3.31
C ARG A 49 10.44 8.06 3.53
N PHE A 50 10.26 7.30 2.46
CA PHE A 50 10.07 5.86 2.57
C PHE A 50 11.32 5.18 3.09
N ASP A 51 11.18 4.57 4.26
CA ASP A 51 12.22 3.77 4.89
C ASP A 51 11.63 2.37 5.11
N PRO A 52 12.11 1.36 4.40
CA PRO A 52 11.59 0.00 4.58
C PRO A 52 11.64 -0.49 6.03
N ALA A 53 12.60 0.00 6.82
CA ALA A 53 12.70 -0.36 8.23
C ALA A 53 11.54 0.20 9.07
N ALA A 54 10.84 1.21 8.56
CA ALA A 54 9.68 1.79 9.24
C ALA A 54 8.38 1.05 8.95
N LEU A 55 8.40 0.06 8.05
CA LEU A 55 7.23 -0.78 7.81
C LEU A 55 6.87 -1.56 9.07
N PRO A 56 5.58 -1.90 9.26
CA PRO A 56 5.16 -2.65 10.43
C PRO A 56 5.98 -3.93 10.60
N GLN A 57 6.38 -4.20 11.84
CA GLN A 57 7.15 -5.41 12.17
C GLN A 57 6.23 -6.62 12.19
N GLY A 58 6.82 -7.79 11.99
CA GLY A 58 6.10 -9.05 12.01
C GLY A 58 6.00 -9.65 10.61
N ASP A 59 4.83 -10.17 10.28
CA ASP A 59 4.63 -10.90 9.02
C ASP A 59 4.46 -9.94 7.84
N VAL A 60 5.54 -9.80 7.05
CA VAL A 60 5.51 -8.90 5.88
C VAL A 60 4.50 -9.33 4.82
N SER A 61 4.07 -10.59 4.82
CA SER A 61 3.05 -11.06 3.88
C SER A 61 1.69 -10.40 4.11
N LYS A 62 1.49 -9.81 5.28
CA LYS A 62 0.26 -9.09 5.61
C LYS A 62 0.29 -7.63 5.20
N ILE A 63 1.43 -7.12 4.77
CA ILE A 63 1.57 -5.70 4.40
C ILE A 63 1.15 -5.52 2.95
N VAL A 64 0.23 -4.58 2.72
CA VAL A 64 -0.21 -4.19 1.38
C VAL A 64 0.07 -2.71 1.23
N LEU A 65 0.87 -2.34 0.24
CA LEU A 65 1.19 -0.94 -0.02
C LEU A 65 0.17 -0.35 -0.98
N SER A 66 -0.12 0.94 -0.84
CA SER A 66 -1.10 1.64 -1.65
C SER A 66 -0.60 3.03 -2.00
N CYS A 67 -1.03 3.54 -3.15
CA CYS A 67 -0.77 4.92 -3.53
C CYS A 67 -1.96 5.49 -4.31
N GLY A 68 -1.73 6.51 -5.14
CA GLY A 68 -2.81 7.12 -5.93
C GLY A 68 -3.29 6.25 -7.07
N GLY A 69 -2.38 5.77 -7.91
CA GLY A 69 -2.70 5.01 -9.11
C GLY A 69 -1.94 3.70 -9.28
N GLY A 70 -1.13 3.31 -8.31
CA GLY A 70 -0.41 2.04 -8.34
C GLY A 70 1.08 2.15 -8.69
N LYS A 71 1.54 3.27 -9.23
CA LYS A 71 2.95 3.42 -9.64
C LYS A 71 3.89 3.56 -8.46
N ARG A 72 3.55 4.45 -7.54
CA ARG A 72 4.40 4.74 -6.37
C ARG A 72 4.45 3.55 -5.43
N SER A 73 3.35 2.84 -5.25
CA SER A 73 3.34 1.65 -4.39
C SER A 73 4.17 0.52 -4.99
N ALA A 74 4.14 0.34 -6.31
CA ALA A 74 5.01 -0.63 -6.97
C ALA A 74 6.48 -0.25 -6.77
N LEU A 75 6.81 1.03 -6.88
CA LEU A 75 8.18 1.52 -6.64
C LEU A 75 8.59 1.28 -5.19
N ALA A 76 7.68 1.52 -4.24
CA ALA A 76 7.96 1.28 -2.82
C ALA A 76 8.22 -0.21 -2.55
N VAL A 77 7.48 -1.10 -3.20
CA VAL A 77 7.73 -2.53 -3.09
C VAL A 77 9.15 -2.86 -3.59
N ALA A 78 9.53 -2.31 -4.73
CA ALA A 78 10.87 -2.53 -5.28
C ALA A 78 11.96 -2.00 -4.35
N LYS A 79 11.76 -0.81 -3.78
CA LYS A 79 12.71 -0.22 -2.83
C LYS A 79 12.84 -1.07 -1.58
N ALA A 80 11.74 -1.58 -1.06
CA ALA A 80 11.75 -2.43 0.13
C ALA A 80 12.52 -3.71 -0.13
N GLN A 81 12.28 -4.37 -1.26
CA GLN A 81 12.97 -5.61 -1.61
C GLN A 81 14.46 -5.37 -1.82
N ALA A 82 14.83 -4.24 -2.43
CA ALA A 82 16.25 -3.88 -2.59
C ALA A 82 16.94 -3.70 -1.23
N ALA A 83 16.20 -3.35 -0.20
CA ALA A 83 16.70 -3.19 1.16
C ALA A 83 16.58 -4.48 2.00
N GLY A 84 16.17 -5.58 1.39
CA GLY A 84 16.05 -6.87 2.07
C GLY A 84 14.73 -7.11 2.78
N VAL A 85 13.75 -6.23 2.62
CA VAL A 85 12.41 -6.39 3.20
C VAL A 85 11.51 -7.04 2.18
N LYS A 86 10.94 -8.20 2.51
CA LYS A 86 10.26 -9.06 1.52
C LYS A 86 8.81 -8.72 1.25
N VAL A 87 8.38 -7.50 1.52
CA VAL A 87 7.03 -7.07 1.15
C VAL A 87 6.89 -7.14 -0.37
N SER A 88 5.75 -7.64 -0.86
CA SER A 88 5.59 -7.86 -2.30
C SER A 88 4.23 -7.43 -2.83
N THR A 89 3.29 -7.06 -1.97
CA THR A 89 1.89 -6.88 -2.36
C THR A 89 1.49 -5.41 -2.33
N HIS A 90 0.75 -4.99 -3.36
CA HIS A 90 0.17 -3.66 -3.35
C HIS A 90 -1.27 -3.68 -3.88
N LEU A 91 -2.00 -2.61 -3.58
CA LEU A 91 -3.35 -2.39 -4.08
C LEU A 91 -3.28 -1.96 -5.54
N ARG A 92 -3.78 -2.79 -6.43
CA ARG A 92 -3.78 -2.50 -7.85
C ARG A 92 -4.57 -1.23 -8.15
N GLY A 93 -3.94 -0.30 -8.84
CA GLY A 93 -4.58 0.96 -9.20
C GLY A 93 -4.77 1.95 -8.05
N GLY A 94 -4.33 1.61 -6.84
CA GLY A 94 -4.33 2.51 -5.70
C GLY A 94 -5.71 3.00 -5.29
N ILE A 95 -5.74 4.15 -4.60
CA ILE A 95 -7.01 4.72 -4.14
C ILE A 95 -7.93 5.10 -5.29
N ALA A 96 -7.39 5.41 -6.46
CA ALA A 96 -8.21 5.71 -7.64
C ALA A 96 -9.06 4.50 -8.03
N ALA A 97 -8.46 3.30 -8.10
CA ALA A 97 -9.20 2.08 -8.39
C ALA A 97 -10.15 1.70 -7.25
N TRP A 98 -9.74 1.95 -6.02
CA TRP A 98 -10.59 1.74 -4.83
C TRP A 98 -11.89 2.55 -4.94
N LYS A 99 -11.77 3.83 -5.28
CA LYS A 99 -12.94 4.71 -5.45
C LYS A 99 -13.78 4.28 -6.66
N ALA A 100 -13.14 3.91 -7.76
CA ALA A 100 -13.85 3.45 -8.96
C ALA A 100 -14.65 2.19 -8.69
N ALA A 101 -14.22 1.36 -7.74
CA ALA A 101 -14.95 0.17 -7.30
C ALA A 101 -16.09 0.50 -6.33
N GLY A 102 -16.31 1.76 -6.02
CA GLY A 102 -17.38 2.19 -5.12
C GLY A 102 -17.06 2.00 -3.64
N LEU A 103 -15.80 1.80 -3.30
CA LEU A 103 -15.40 1.56 -1.90
C LEU A 103 -15.19 2.88 -1.16
N PRO A 104 -15.42 2.90 0.17
CA PRO A 104 -15.46 4.16 0.92
C PRO A 104 -14.07 4.73 1.22
N THR A 105 -14.03 6.06 1.23
CA THR A 105 -12.87 6.81 1.72
C THR A 105 -13.35 7.77 2.79
N GLU A 106 -12.41 8.35 3.53
CA GLU A 106 -12.71 9.39 4.52
C GLU A 106 -11.85 10.62 4.27
N ARG A 107 -12.27 11.72 4.88
CA ARG A 107 -11.59 13.00 4.74
C ARG A 107 -11.28 13.65 6.07
#